data_dbd35ce05e7b971028c99ee7d6240fa9
#
_entry.id   dbd35ce05e7b971028c99ee7d6240fa9
#
_cell.length_a   1.000
_cell.length_b   1.000
_cell.length_c   1.000
_cell.angle_alpha   90.00
_cell.angle_beta   90.00
_cell.angle_gamma   90.00
#
_symmetry.space_group_name_H-M   'P 1'
#
loop_
_entity.id
_entity.type
_entity.pdbx_description
1 polymer ?
#
loop_
_entity_poly.entity_id
_entity_poly.type
_entity_poly.pdbx_seq_one_letter_code
_entity_poly.pdbx_strand_id
1 'polypeptide(L)'
;MYKRQVYVPPPGAAAAIWEAVEADLDLVICITEGIPVRDMLEVRNKMLQKEAKGGKKTLLLGPNCPGLITPDEIKIGIMPGHIHRKGRIGVVSRSGTLTYEAVGQLSSIGLGQSTAVGIGGDPINGLKHIDIMKMFNEDPETDAVIMIGEIGGPDEVEAARWCKTNMKKPVVAVSYTHLTLPTNREV
;
A
#
# COMPACT_ATOMS: atom_id res chain seq x y z
N MET A 1 19.15 2.53 1.40
CA MET A 1 18.08 1.53 1.25
C MET A 1 18.19 0.83 -0.10
N TYR A 2 18.34 -0.49 -0.11
CA TYR A 2 18.37 -1.32 -1.32
C TYR A 2 16.96 -1.81 -1.64
N LYS A 3 16.51 -1.64 -2.89
CA LYS A 3 15.13 -1.94 -3.31
C LYS A 3 15.08 -2.62 -4.66
N ARG A 4 14.02 -3.40 -4.89
CA ARG A 4 13.72 -4.08 -6.15
C ARG A 4 12.25 -3.88 -6.54
N GLN A 5 11.99 -3.66 -7.81
CA GLN A 5 10.66 -3.70 -8.41
C GLN A 5 10.47 -5.02 -9.14
N VAL A 6 9.33 -5.67 -8.95
CA VAL A 6 8.97 -6.93 -9.59
C VAL A 6 7.85 -6.67 -10.60
N TYR A 7 8.18 -6.87 -11.88
CA TYR A 7 7.27 -6.83 -13.03
C TYR A 7 7.23 -8.18 -13.76
N VAL A 8 7.83 -9.19 -13.17
CA VAL A 8 7.88 -10.55 -13.73
C VAL A 8 6.45 -11.08 -13.88
N PRO A 9 6.11 -11.78 -14.97
CA PRO A 9 4.80 -12.41 -15.13
C PRO A 9 4.41 -13.29 -13.93
N PRO A 10 3.10 -13.46 -13.66
CA PRO A 10 2.62 -14.10 -12.42
C PRO A 10 3.28 -15.41 -12.03
N PRO A 11 3.55 -16.35 -12.97
CA PRO A 11 4.18 -17.63 -12.58
C PRO A 11 5.60 -17.51 -12.01
N GLY A 12 6.31 -16.42 -12.35
CA GLY A 12 7.68 -16.18 -11.86
C GLY A 12 7.79 -15.15 -10.75
N ALA A 13 6.71 -14.42 -10.46
CA ALA A 13 6.76 -13.25 -9.57
C ALA A 13 7.07 -13.64 -8.11
N ALA A 14 6.48 -14.72 -7.61
CA ALA A 14 6.76 -15.22 -6.26
C ALA A 14 8.24 -15.57 -6.07
N ALA A 15 8.86 -16.25 -7.06
CA ALA A 15 10.28 -16.55 -7.04
C ALA A 15 11.14 -15.28 -7.05
N ALA A 16 10.77 -14.28 -7.86
CA ALA A 16 11.48 -12.99 -7.91
C ALA A 16 11.39 -12.20 -6.60
N ILE A 17 10.24 -12.26 -5.91
CA ILE A 17 10.11 -11.70 -4.55
C ILE A 17 11.06 -12.42 -3.60
N TRP A 18 11.06 -13.75 -3.62
CA TRP A 18 11.89 -14.55 -2.71
C TRP A 18 13.40 -14.31 -2.95
N GLU A 19 13.84 -14.25 -4.20
CA GLU A 19 15.21 -13.89 -4.56
C GLU A 19 15.65 -12.55 -3.93
N ALA A 20 14.78 -11.54 -3.98
CA ALA A 20 15.06 -10.24 -3.39
C ALA A 20 15.12 -10.28 -1.84
N VAL A 21 14.29 -11.12 -1.23
CA VAL A 21 14.30 -11.36 0.22
C VAL A 21 15.57 -12.10 0.65
N GLU A 22 16.03 -13.11 -0.13
CA GLU A 22 17.29 -13.81 0.12
C GLU A 22 18.50 -12.88 0.01
N ALA A 23 18.44 -11.94 -0.93
CA ALA A 23 19.49 -10.93 -1.12
C ALA A 23 19.47 -9.81 -0.04
N ASP A 24 18.69 -9.94 1.02
CA ASP A 24 18.58 -8.97 2.13
C ASP A 24 18.23 -7.54 1.69
N LEU A 25 17.39 -7.41 0.65
CA LEU A 25 16.92 -6.09 0.25
C LEU A 25 15.99 -5.49 1.32
N ASP A 26 16.03 -4.16 1.46
CA ASP A 26 15.19 -3.45 2.44
C ASP A 26 13.72 -3.45 2.01
N LEU A 27 13.46 -3.26 0.71
CA LEU A 27 12.13 -3.09 0.15
C LEU A 27 11.98 -3.83 -1.19
N VAL A 28 10.91 -4.58 -1.31
CA VAL A 28 10.45 -5.19 -2.57
C VAL A 28 9.08 -4.61 -2.91
N ILE A 29 8.92 -4.12 -4.13
CA ILE A 29 7.65 -3.63 -4.64
C ILE A 29 7.21 -4.55 -5.78
N CYS A 30 6.12 -5.29 -5.57
CA CYS A 30 5.57 -6.20 -6.57
C CYS A 30 4.35 -5.59 -7.25
N ILE A 31 4.53 -5.19 -8.51
CA ILE A 31 3.46 -4.61 -9.34
C ILE A 31 2.57 -5.72 -9.92
N THR A 32 3.14 -6.89 -10.16
CA THR A 32 2.47 -8.01 -10.81
C THR A 32 1.16 -8.37 -10.13
N GLU A 33 0.11 -8.47 -10.93
CA GLU A 33 -1.22 -8.97 -10.57
C GLU A 33 -1.34 -10.46 -10.95
N GLY A 34 -2.25 -11.19 -10.29
CA GLY A 34 -2.60 -12.55 -10.66
C GLY A 34 -1.60 -13.62 -10.22
N ILE A 35 -0.77 -13.33 -9.23
CA ILE A 35 0.11 -14.35 -8.63
C ILE A 35 -0.77 -15.37 -7.89
N PRO A 36 -0.55 -16.69 -8.10
CA PRO A 36 -1.32 -17.69 -7.39
C PRO A 36 -1.25 -17.53 -5.87
N VAL A 37 -2.41 -17.57 -5.21
CA VAL A 37 -2.52 -17.39 -3.75
C VAL A 37 -1.59 -18.34 -2.99
N ARG A 38 -1.46 -19.59 -3.46
CA ARG A 38 -0.57 -20.59 -2.86
C ARG A 38 0.89 -20.14 -2.87
N ASP A 39 1.34 -19.56 -4.00
CA ASP A 39 2.73 -19.13 -4.16
C ASP A 39 3.03 -17.93 -3.25
N MET A 40 2.08 -17.01 -3.12
CA MET A 40 2.20 -15.89 -2.19
C MET A 40 2.18 -16.31 -0.73
N LEU A 41 1.35 -17.30 -0.36
CA LEU A 41 1.38 -17.90 0.99
C LEU A 41 2.74 -18.50 1.30
N GLU A 42 3.32 -19.24 0.36
CA GLU A 42 4.65 -19.83 0.52
C GLU A 42 5.72 -18.76 0.73
N VAL A 43 5.75 -17.71 -0.10
CA VAL A 43 6.69 -16.60 0.04
C VAL A 43 6.52 -15.91 1.39
N ARG A 44 5.29 -15.58 1.79
CA ARG A 44 5.03 -14.93 3.08
C ARG A 44 5.48 -15.79 4.27
N ASN A 45 5.23 -17.09 4.22
CA ASN A 45 5.70 -18.01 5.26
C ASN A 45 7.23 -18.06 5.33
N LYS A 46 7.91 -18.13 4.18
CA LYS A 46 9.38 -18.09 4.12
C LYS A 46 9.93 -16.77 4.69
N MET A 47 9.31 -15.64 4.38
CA MET A 47 9.70 -14.34 4.95
C MET A 47 9.60 -14.34 6.48
N LEU A 48 8.46 -14.81 7.03
CA LEU A 48 8.25 -14.90 8.47
C LEU A 48 9.24 -15.84 9.15
N GLN A 49 9.54 -16.98 8.52
CA GLN A 49 10.54 -17.94 9.03
C GLN A 49 11.94 -17.34 9.04
N LYS A 50 12.31 -16.56 8.01
CA LYS A 50 13.60 -15.88 7.94
C LYS A 50 13.73 -14.85 9.08
N GLU A 51 12.69 -14.03 9.29
CA GLU A 51 12.65 -13.05 10.38
C GLU A 51 12.73 -13.74 11.76
N ALA A 52 11.97 -14.82 11.97
CA ALA A 52 11.98 -15.60 13.21
C ALA A 52 13.35 -16.22 13.55
N LYS A 53 14.16 -16.53 12.53
CA LYS A 53 15.54 -17.01 12.68
C LYS A 53 16.58 -15.90 12.85
N GLY A 54 16.14 -14.65 13.02
CA GLY A 54 17.03 -13.48 13.17
C GLY A 54 17.60 -12.94 11.84
N GLY A 55 17.05 -13.37 10.69
CA GLY A 55 17.40 -12.80 9.40
C GLY A 55 16.84 -11.39 9.20
N LYS A 56 17.39 -10.66 8.25
CA LYS A 56 16.96 -9.29 7.95
C LYS A 56 15.50 -9.28 7.50
N LYS A 57 14.73 -8.36 8.06
CA LYS A 57 13.37 -8.07 7.61
C LYS A 57 13.39 -7.32 6.30
N THR A 58 12.71 -7.85 5.29
CA THR A 58 12.44 -7.19 4.02
C THR A 58 10.99 -6.71 4.00
N LEU A 59 10.76 -5.44 3.69
CA LEU A 59 9.42 -4.92 3.49
C LEU A 59 8.93 -5.33 2.08
N LEU A 60 7.71 -5.86 2.00
CA LEU A 60 7.06 -6.20 0.74
C LEU A 60 5.85 -5.28 0.54
N LEU A 61 5.83 -4.51 -0.54
CA LEU A 61 4.69 -3.73 -1.00
C LEU A 61 4.03 -4.45 -2.18
N GLY A 62 2.74 -4.68 -2.11
CA GLY A 62 2.02 -5.53 -3.06
C GLY A 62 1.94 -7.01 -2.63
N PRO A 63 1.62 -7.93 -3.54
CA PRO A 63 1.50 -7.78 -5.00
C PRO A 63 0.27 -6.97 -5.45
N ASN A 64 0.09 -6.88 -6.79
CA ASN A 64 -1.01 -6.16 -7.41
C ASN A 64 -1.12 -4.72 -6.89
N CYS A 65 -0.02 -3.98 -6.89
CA CYS A 65 0.04 -2.64 -6.36
C CYS A 65 0.61 -1.64 -7.39
N PRO A 66 0.22 -0.37 -7.35
CA PRO A 66 0.79 0.64 -8.22
C PRO A 66 2.15 1.17 -7.76
N GLY A 67 2.62 0.74 -6.60
CA GLY A 67 3.86 1.21 -5.99
C GLY A 67 3.67 2.39 -5.05
N LEU A 68 4.64 3.27 -5.00
CA LEU A 68 4.63 4.47 -4.17
C LEU A 68 5.27 5.66 -4.88
N ILE A 69 4.92 6.86 -4.44
CA ILE A 69 5.53 8.10 -4.87
C ILE A 69 5.61 9.10 -3.72
N THR A 70 6.80 9.64 -3.49
CA THR A 70 7.04 10.85 -2.69
C THR A 70 7.37 11.95 -3.69
N PRO A 71 6.44 12.91 -3.92
CA PRO A 71 6.61 13.91 -4.97
C PRO A 71 7.90 14.70 -4.80
N ASP A 72 8.57 14.99 -5.91
CA ASP A 72 9.88 15.66 -6.02
C ASP A 72 11.07 14.86 -5.47
N GLU A 73 10.85 13.67 -4.92
CA GLU A 73 11.92 12.85 -4.31
C GLU A 73 12.09 11.50 -4.99
N ILE A 74 11.03 10.68 -5.02
CA ILE A 74 11.12 9.34 -5.58
C ILE A 74 9.79 8.84 -6.11
N LYS A 75 9.85 8.10 -7.20
CA LYS A 75 8.76 7.27 -7.72
C LYS A 75 9.25 5.84 -7.89
N ILE A 76 8.50 4.89 -7.34
CA ILE A 76 8.73 3.45 -7.51
C ILE A 76 7.42 2.80 -7.89
N GLY A 77 7.37 2.18 -9.06
CA GLY A 77 6.15 1.61 -9.63
C GLY A 77 5.56 2.42 -10.76
N ILE A 78 4.25 2.30 -10.96
CA ILE A 78 3.53 2.77 -12.14
C ILE A 78 2.64 3.99 -11.91
N MET A 79 2.59 4.54 -10.70
CA MET A 79 1.76 5.71 -10.41
C MET A 79 2.07 6.88 -11.37
N PRO A 80 1.07 7.58 -11.93
CA PRO A 80 1.29 8.70 -12.84
C PRO A 80 1.85 9.91 -12.10
N GLY A 81 3.12 10.25 -12.33
CA GLY A 81 3.81 11.33 -11.60
C GLY A 81 3.18 12.71 -11.78
N HIS A 82 2.60 12.98 -12.95
CA HIS A 82 2.06 14.31 -13.31
C HIS A 82 0.82 14.74 -12.51
N ILE A 83 0.12 13.82 -11.85
CA ILE A 83 -1.02 14.16 -10.97
C ILE A 83 -0.59 14.40 -9.52
N HIS A 84 0.66 14.05 -9.18
CA HIS A 84 1.18 14.23 -7.83
C HIS A 84 1.84 15.60 -7.66
N ARG A 85 1.70 16.16 -6.48
CA ARG A 85 2.31 17.43 -6.09
C ARG A 85 2.86 17.29 -4.68
N LYS A 86 4.05 17.87 -4.41
CA LYS A 86 4.62 17.90 -3.05
C LYS A 86 3.68 18.64 -2.11
N GLY A 87 3.41 18.03 -0.97
CA GLY A 87 2.54 18.54 0.08
C GLY A 87 2.70 17.75 1.36
N ARG A 88 1.67 17.71 2.18
CA ARG A 88 1.75 17.15 3.52
C ARG A 88 0.67 16.10 3.84
N ILE A 89 -0.04 15.61 2.82
CA ILE A 89 -1.09 14.60 3.00
C ILE A 89 -0.54 13.23 2.63
N GLY A 90 -0.51 12.31 3.60
CA GLY A 90 -0.25 10.89 3.33
C GLY A 90 -1.45 10.24 2.66
N VAL A 91 -1.22 9.39 1.67
CA VAL A 91 -2.29 8.60 1.03
C VAL A 91 -1.90 7.13 1.06
N VAL A 92 -2.75 6.28 1.63
CA VAL A 92 -2.61 4.83 1.59
C VAL A 92 -3.87 4.20 1.02
N SER A 93 -3.71 3.29 0.05
CA SER A 93 -4.85 2.72 -0.68
C SER A 93 -4.60 1.29 -1.13
N ARG A 94 -5.66 0.47 -1.12
CA ARG A 94 -5.69 -0.82 -1.82
C ARG A 94 -6.05 -0.66 -3.31
N SER A 95 -6.80 0.39 -3.65
CA SER A 95 -7.28 0.65 -5.01
C SER A 95 -6.31 1.52 -5.79
N GLY A 96 -5.85 1.07 -6.94
CA GLY A 96 -5.05 1.88 -7.85
C GLY A 96 -5.83 3.09 -8.36
N THR A 97 -7.03 2.87 -8.89
CA THR A 97 -7.87 3.91 -9.51
C THR A 97 -8.27 5.01 -8.52
N LEU A 98 -8.77 4.64 -7.34
CA LEU A 98 -9.15 5.62 -6.32
C LEU A 98 -7.95 6.36 -5.74
N THR A 99 -6.78 5.75 -5.71
CA THR A 99 -5.55 6.45 -5.35
C THR A 99 -5.33 7.63 -6.28
N TYR A 100 -5.44 7.41 -7.59
CA TYR A 100 -5.20 8.46 -8.58
C TYR A 100 -6.24 9.57 -8.51
N GLU A 101 -7.50 9.21 -8.28
CA GLU A 101 -8.58 10.19 -8.09
C GLU A 101 -8.34 11.07 -6.86
N ALA A 102 -8.08 10.46 -5.71
CA ALA A 102 -7.82 11.19 -4.46
C ALA A 102 -6.59 12.11 -4.59
N VAL A 103 -5.50 11.60 -5.15
CA VAL A 103 -4.28 12.37 -5.37
C VAL A 103 -4.50 13.53 -6.34
N GLY A 104 -5.23 13.29 -7.44
CA GLY A 104 -5.57 14.34 -8.42
C GLY A 104 -6.41 15.46 -7.80
N GLN A 105 -7.43 15.10 -7.01
CA GLN A 105 -8.25 16.06 -6.29
C GLN A 105 -7.45 16.88 -5.28
N LEU A 106 -6.62 16.23 -4.44
CA LEU A 106 -5.73 16.93 -3.50
C LEU A 106 -4.80 17.91 -4.23
N SER A 107 -4.21 17.49 -5.33
CA SER A 107 -3.28 18.32 -6.11
C SER A 107 -4.01 19.51 -6.75
N SER A 108 -5.25 19.33 -7.23
CA SER A 108 -6.05 20.39 -7.85
C SER A 108 -6.44 21.52 -6.88
N ILE A 109 -6.65 21.18 -5.61
CA ILE A 109 -6.95 22.16 -4.54
C ILE A 109 -5.69 22.68 -3.83
N GLY A 110 -4.51 22.29 -4.30
CA GLY A 110 -3.23 22.82 -3.82
C GLY A 110 -2.65 22.16 -2.57
N LEU A 111 -3.27 21.09 -2.04
CA LEU A 111 -2.78 20.43 -0.83
C LEU A 111 -1.54 19.55 -1.10
N GLY A 112 -1.56 18.68 -2.06
CA GLY A 112 -0.44 17.79 -2.39
C GLY A 112 -0.16 16.69 -1.35
N GLN A 113 0.76 15.80 -1.70
CA GLN A 113 1.06 14.60 -0.93
C GLN A 113 2.45 14.66 -0.29
N SER A 114 2.59 14.17 0.96
CA SER A 114 3.88 13.78 1.51
C SER A 114 4.36 12.50 0.82
N THR A 115 3.55 11.46 0.84
CA THR A 115 3.77 10.22 0.11
C THR A 115 2.42 9.58 -0.23
N ALA A 116 2.31 9.02 -1.42
CA ALA A 116 1.19 8.16 -1.83
C ALA A 116 1.68 6.72 -1.93
N VAL A 117 0.98 5.79 -1.27
CA VAL A 117 1.32 4.36 -1.20
C VAL A 117 0.13 3.53 -1.62
N GLY A 118 0.29 2.75 -2.68
CA GLY A 118 -0.66 1.71 -3.06
C GLY A 118 -0.20 0.37 -2.52
N ILE A 119 -0.97 -0.24 -1.62
CA ILE A 119 -0.59 -1.50 -0.97
C ILE A 119 -1.04 -2.75 -1.75
N GLY A 120 -1.90 -2.58 -2.74
CA GLY A 120 -2.42 -3.66 -3.58
C GLY A 120 -3.69 -4.31 -3.04
N GLY A 121 -4.47 -4.87 -3.98
CA GLY A 121 -5.78 -5.46 -3.72
C GLY A 121 -5.78 -6.96 -3.42
N ASP A 122 -4.66 -7.65 -3.59
CA ASP A 122 -4.59 -9.11 -3.43
C ASP A 122 -4.83 -9.55 -1.97
N PRO A 123 -5.43 -10.74 -1.76
CA PRO A 123 -5.74 -11.22 -0.42
C PRO A 123 -4.49 -11.55 0.41
N ILE A 124 -3.40 -11.95 -0.23
CA ILE A 124 -2.11 -12.21 0.42
C ILE A 124 -1.12 -11.16 -0.04
N ASN A 125 -1.03 -10.10 0.74
CA ASN A 125 -0.11 -8.99 0.49
C ASN A 125 1.00 -8.89 1.55
N GLY A 126 1.92 -7.99 1.32
CA GLY A 126 3.02 -7.67 2.23
C GLY A 126 2.59 -6.68 3.32
N LEU A 127 2.87 -5.39 3.08
CA LEU A 127 2.47 -4.30 3.97
C LEU A 127 0.95 -4.08 3.91
N LYS A 128 0.37 -3.81 5.08
CA LYS A 128 -1.06 -3.55 5.26
C LYS A 128 -1.29 -2.06 5.57
N HIS A 129 -2.57 -1.65 5.56
CA HIS A 129 -2.94 -0.29 5.97
C HIS A 129 -2.31 0.11 7.30
N ILE A 130 -2.42 -0.74 8.32
CA ILE A 130 -1.88 -0.45 9.65
C ILE A 130 -0.37 -0.18 9.65
N ASP A 131 0.40 -0.88 8.81
CA ASP A 131 1.84 -0.68 8.71
C ASP A 131 2.16 0.71 8.15
N ILE A 132 1.48 1.10 7.09
CA ILE A 132 1.65 2.42 6.46
C ILE A 132 1.12 3.54 7.37
N MET A 133 0.00 3.33 8.06
CA MET A 133 -0.53 4.30 9.03
C MET A 133 0.45 4.57 10.17
N LYS A 134 1.16 3.54 10.65
CA LYS A 134 2.24 3.70 11.65
C LYS A 134 3.38 4.55 11.10
N MET A 135 3.81 4.30 9.87
CA MET A 135 4.86 5.09 9.21
C MET A 135 4.44 6.57 9.06
N PHE A 136 3.22 6.84 8.59
CA PHE A 136 2.72 8.21 8.48
C PHE A 136 2.55 8.90 9.83
N ASN A 137 2.23 8.17 10.89
CA ASN A 137 2.12 8.74 12.22
C ASN A 137 3.46 9.30 12.73
N GLU A 138 4.54 8.62 12.41
CA GLU A 138 5.91 9.01 12.83
C GLU A 138 6.58 9.98 11.84
N ASP A 139 6.05 10.12 10.62
CA ASP A 139 6.64 10.98 9.59
C ASP A 139 6.39 12.47 9.88
N PRO A 140 7.42 13.30 10.11
CA PRO A 140 7.25 14.72 10.40
C PRO A 140 6.75 15.54 9.19
N GLU A 141 6.84 15.01 7.98
CA GLU A 141 6.37 15.68 6.76
C GLU A 141 4.90 15.38 6.43
N THR A 142 4.27 14.48 7.17
CA THR A 142 2.84 14.17 7.02
C THR A 142 2.01 14.84 8.11
N ASP A 143 1.03 15.65 7.74
CA ASP A 143 0.12 16.33 8.68
C ASP A 143 -1.23 15.64 8.82
N ALA A 144 -1.71 14.98 7.77
CA ALA A 144 -2.97 14.24 7.76
C ALA A 144 -2.88 13.06 6.80
N VAL A 145 -3.78 12.09 6.93
CA VAL A 145 -3.76 10.87 6.09
C VAL A 145 -5.13 10.57 5.50
N ILE A 146 -5.14 10.21 4.22
CA ILE A 146 -6.29 9.59 3.56
C ILE A 146 -6.04 8.09 3.47
N MET A 147 -6.95 7.31 4.04
CA MET A 147 -6.95 5.85 3.98
C MET A 147 -8.09 5.38 3.07
N ILE A 148 -7.76 4.68 2.00
CA ILE A 148 -8.72 4.16 1.04
C ILE A 148 -8.71 2.63 1.12
N GLY A 149 -9.83 2.07 1.56
CA GLY A 149 -10.05 0.63 1.64
C GLY A 149 -10.82 0.08 0.45
N GLU A 150 -10.95 -1.23 0.42
CA GLU A 150 -11.81 -1.98 -0.49
C GLU A 150 -12.68 -2.96 0.27
N ILE A 151 -13.69 -3.50 -0.41
CA ILE A 151 -14.57 -4.50 0.18
C ILE A 151 -13.80 -5.79 0.45
N GLY A 152 -13.90 -6.28 1.67
CA GLY A 152 -13.38 -7.59 2.09
C GLY A 152 -12.14 -7.53 2.98
N GLY A 153 -12.16 -8.39 3.98
CA GLY A 153 -11.09 -8.56 4.96
C GLY A 153 -11.18 -7.63 6.17
N PRO A 154 -10.39 -7.91 7.20
CA PRO A 154 -10.38 -7.16 8.46
C PRO A 154 -9.38 -6.00 8.48
N ASP A 155 -8.53 -5.85 7.47
CA ASP A 155 -7.33 -4.99 7.51
C ASP A 155 -7.68 -3.50 7.72
N GLU A 156 -8.74 -3.01 7.09
CA GLU A 156 -9.21 -1.63 7.26
C GLU A 156 -9.78 -1.40 8.66
N VAL A 157 -10.52 -2.38 9.19
CA VAL A 157 -11.07 -2.31 10.55
C VAL A 157 -9.96 -2.34 11.59
N GLU A 158 -8.94 -3.17 11.38
CA GLU A 158 -7.76 -3.24 12.25
C GLU A 158 -7.00 -1.92 12.25
N ALA A 159 -6.74 -1.36 11.07
CA ALA A 159 -6.11 -0.05 10.91
C ALA A 159 -6.92 1.06 11.59
N ALA A 160 -8.24 1.10 11.39
CA ALA A 160 -9.12 2.10 11.99
C ALA A 160 -9.14 2.00 13.53
N ARG A 161 -9.16 0.79 14.09
CA ARG A 161 -9.05 0.58 15.55
C ARG A 161 -7.71 1.08 16.10
N TRP A 162 -6.63 0.78 15.41
CA TRP A 162 -5.32 1.28 15.78
C TRP A 162 -5.25 2.81 15.72
N CYS A 163 -5.76 3.42 14.66
CA CYS A 163 -5.80 4.87 14.48
C CYS A 163 -6.56 5.56 15.62
N LYS A 164 -7.72 5.02 16.02
CA LYS A 164 -8.53 5.58 17.11
C LYS A 164 -7.75 5.76 18.42
N THR A 165 -6.77 4.90 18.67
CA THR A 165 -6.04 4.88 19.95
C THR A 165 -4.65 5.53 19.85
N ASN A 166 -3.99 5.42 18.68
CA ASN A 166 -2.56 5.72 18.56
C ASN A 166 -2.24 6.85 17.58
N MET A 167 -3.13 7.13 16.63
CA MET A 167 -2.86 8.12 15.60
C MET A 167 -2.93 9.53 16.17
N LYS A 168 -1.86 10.31 15.93
CA LYS A 168 -1.75 11.70 16.39
C LYS A 168 -2.19 12.72 15.35
N LYS A 169 -2.53 12.24 14.15
CA LYS A 169 -2.83 13.07 12.97
C LYS A 169 -4.26 12.82 12.50
N PRO A 170 -4.93 13.80 11.90
CA PRO A 170 -6.24 13.60 11.28
C PRO A 170 -6.21 12.50 10.22
N VAL A 171 -7.25 11.66 10.20
CA VAL A 171 -7.43 10.59 9.21
C VAL A 171 -8.81 10.71 8.59
N VAL A 172 -8.85 10.71 7.27
CA VAL A 172 -10.08 10.53 6.48
C VAL A 172 -10.06 9.14 5.88
N ALA A 173 -11.07 8.34 6.16
CA ALA A 173 -11.20 6.99 5.62
C ALA A 173 -12.32 6.92 4.60
N VAL A 174 -12.05 6.28 3.46
CA VAL A 174 -13.01 6.02 2.39
C VAL A 174 -13.12 4.51 2.20
N SER A 175 -14.36 4.01 2.15
CA SER A 175 -14.65 2.60 1.90
C SER A 175 -15.84 2.46 0.95
N TYR A 176 -15.86 1.39 0.18
CA TYR A 176 -16.93 1.10 -0.80
C TYR A 176 -18.25 0.61 -0.18
N THR A 177 -18.33 0.43 1.12
CA THR A 177 -19.49 -0.19 1.78
C THR A 177 -20.82 0.50 1.51
N HIS A 178 -20.81 1.78 1.18
CA HIS A 178 -22.04 2.55 0.90
C HIS A 178 -22.38 2.66 -0.59
N LEU A 179 -21.56 2.16 -1.49
CA LEU A 179 -21.86 2.14 -2.92
C LEU A 179 -22.92 1.07 -3.29
N THR A 180 -23.16 0.11 -2.42
CA THR A 180 -24.19 -0.92 -2.61
C THR A 180 -25.57 -0.50 -2.08
N LEU A 181 -25.66 0.54 -1.29
CA LEU A 181 -26.92 0.99 -0.68
C LEU A 181 -27.94 1.58 -1.67
N PRO A 182 -27.57 2.35 -2.70
CA PRO A 182 -28.53 2.90 -3.67
C PRO A 182 -29.20 1.83 -4.53
N THR A 183 -28.51 0.75 -4.86
CA THR A 183 -29.04 -0.30 -5.75
C THR A 183 -30.12 -1.16 -5.12
N ASN A 184 -30.24 -1.14 -3.79
CA ASN A 184 -31.24 -1.91 -3.06
C ASN A 184 -32.55 -1.14 -2.80
N ARG A 185 -32.71 0.07 -3.33
CA ARG A 185 -33.89 0.93 -3.11
C ARG A 185 -34.80 1.07 -4.31
N GLU A 186 -34.50 0.41 -5.40
CA GLU A 186 -35.31 0.44 -6.61
C GLU A 186 -36.15 -0.87 -6.78
N VAL A 187 -36.68 -1.35 -5.71
CA VAL A 187 -37.68 -2.44 -5.77
C VAL A 187 -38.92 -2.03 -5.00
#